data_cebd64b80991890e39ef8aee75dea0c8
#
_entry.id   cebd64b80991890e39ef8aee75dea0c8
#
_cell.length_a   1.000
_cell.length_b   1.000
_cell.length_c   1.000
_cell.angle_alpha   90.00
_cell.angle_beta   90.00
_cell.angle_gamma   90.00
#
_symmetry.space_group_name_H-M   'P 1'
#
loop_
_entity.id
_entity.type
_entity.pdbx_description
1 polymer ?
#
loop_
_entity_poly.entity_id
_entity_poly.type
_entity_poly.pdbx_seq_one_letter_code
_entity_poly.pdbx_strand_id
1 'polypeptide(L)'
;MNAGVFVGLDIGRSSLQAAARPAGQKWVANTDDAGVCEIANVLTSVQPEIIVIEAQGGIELPVAGTLATTGLPLAFVSRRNVREFARSVGARGDRSHAELLAHFAELARPEVRPIPDTVVEQLQALKTRQRELLNILTLERSRLNTRVTPVQRNIRSHIYYLEKNLASLSEEINQAVRSSSIWQ
;
A
#
# COMPACT_ATOMS: atom_id res chain seq x y z
N MET A 1 -24.00 -17.79 -11.15
CA MET A 1 -23.16 -17.56 -9.96
C MET A 1 -21.96 -16.76 -10.45
N ASN A 2 -21.84 -15.48 -10.06
CA ASN A 2 -20.63 -14.72 -10.40
C ASN A 2 -19.46 -15.39 -9.69
N ALA A 3 -18.47 -15.84 -10.45
CA ALA A 3 -17.22 -16.32 -9.89
C ALA A 3 -16.55 -15.14 -9.15
N GLY A 4 -16.27 -15.31 -7.86
CA GLY A 4 -15.62 -14.26 -7.06
C GLY A 4 -14.29 -13.82 -7.67
N VAL A 5 -13.89 -12.59 -7.44
CA VAL A 5 -12.62 -12.05 -7.93
C VAL A 5 -11.60 -12.11 -6.80
N PHE A 6 -10.46 -12.75 -7.07
CA PHE A 6 -9.36 -12.94 -6.13
C PHE A 6 -8.13 -12.21 -6.64
N VAL A 7 -7.56 -11.33 -5.81
CA VAL A 7 -6.46 -10.47 -6.22
C VAL A 7 -5.21 -10.79 -5.40
N GLY A 8 -4.06 -10.84 -6.08
CA GLY A 8 -2.74 -10.80 -5.47
C GLY A 8 -2.10 -9.46 -5.73
N LEU A 9 -1.56 -8.84 -4.68
CA LEU A 9 -0.84 -7.57 -4.77
C LEU A 9 0.60 -7.76 -4.32
N ASP A 10 1.52 -7.62 -5.25
CA ASP A 10 2.97 -7.61 -5.00
C ASP A 10 3.47 -6.18 -4.90
N ILE A 11 4.10 -5.85 -3.77
CA ILE A 11 4.52 -4.49 -3.43
C ILE A 11 6.05 -4.44 -3.45
N GLY A 12 6.61 -3.93 -4.53
CA GLY A 12 8.03 -3.65 -4.65
C GLY A 12 8.40 -2.24 -4.20
N ARG A 13 9.70 -1.94 -4.16
CA ARG A 13 10.19 -0.60 -3.78
C ARG A 13 9.80 0.50 -4.75
N SER A 14 9.68 0.19 -6.03
CA SER A 14 9.40 1.16 -7.10
C SER A 14 8.16 0.81 -7.93
N SER A 15 7.63 -0.40 -7.80
CA SER A 15 6.46 -0.83 -8.58
C SER A 15 5.50 -1.65 -7.75
N LEU A 16 4.22 -1.45 -7.98
CA LEU A 16 3.11 -2.25 -7.52
C LEU A 16 2.63 -3.12 -8.67
N GLN A 17 2.41 -4.39 -8.43
CA GLN A 17 1.83 -5.29 -9.41
C GLN A 17 0.59 -5.96 -8.81
N ALA A 18 -0.53 -5.84 -9.47
CA ALA A 18 -1.76 -6.54 -9.10
C ALA A 18 -2.14 -7.54 -10.19
N ALA A 19 -2.63 -8.69 -9.78
CA ALA A 19 -3.20 -9.70 -10.68
C ALA A 19 -4.53 -10.19 -10.13
N ALA A 20 -5.51 -10.43 -11.00
CA ALA A 20 -6.84 -10.90 -10.62
C ALA A 20 -7.16 -12.27 -11.25
N ARG A 21 -7.85 -13.11 -10.50
CA ARG A 21 -8.37 -14.39 -10.95
C ARG A 21 -9.90 -14.44 -10.73
N PRO A 22 -10.65 -15.19 -11.55
CA PRO A 22 -10.17 -16.07 -12.64
C PRO A 22 -9.86 -15.34 -13.94
N ALA A 23 -10.22 -14.05 -14.09
CA ALA A 23 -10.17 -13.31 -15.36
C ALA A 23 -8.75 -13.09 -15.91
N GLY A 24 -7.70 -13.23 -15.08
CA GLY A 24 -6.31 -13.07 -15.51
C GLY A 24 -5.88 -11.62 -15.77
N GLN A 25 -6.65 -10.64 -15.31
CA GLN A 25 -6.32 -9.22 -15.44
C GLN A 25 -5.06 -8.89 -14.62
N LYS A 26 -4.28 -7.93 -15.13
CA LYS A 26 -3.03 -7.48 -14.48
C LYS A 26 -2.93 -5.96 -14.56
N TRP A 27 -2.38 -5.37 -13.52
CA TRP A 27 -2.13 -3.93 -13.42
C TRP A 27 -0.75 -3.69 -12.82
N VAL A 28 -0.10 -2.63 -13.28
CA VAL A 28 1.21 -2.21 -12.79
C VAL A 28 1.16 -0.70 -12.58
N ALA A 29 1.63 -0.25 -11.43
CA ALA A 29 1.76 1.17 -11.11
C ALA A 29 3.05 1.42 -10.32
N ASN A 30 3.42 2.67 -10.14
CA ASN A 30 4.52 3.04 -9.26
C ASN A 30 4.14 2.90 -7.78
N THR A 31 5.13 2.68 -6.90
CA THR A 31 4.92 2.64 -5.44
C THR A 31 4.97 4.06 -4.84
N ASP A 32 4.42 5.04 -5.55
CA ASP A 32 4.18 6.39 -5.05
C ASP A 32 2.69 6.61 -4.74
N ASP A 33 2.36 7.74 -4.11
CA ASP A 33 0.98 8.02 -3.72
C ASP A 33 0.00 8.01 -4.92
N ALA A 34 0.45 8.45 -6.11
CA ALA A 34 -0.38 8.46 -7.31
C ALA A 34 -0.66 7.04 -7.81
N GLY A 35 0.36 6.19 -7.91
CA GLY A 35 0.21 4.80 -8.36
C GLY A 35 -0.57 3.95 -7.35
N VAL A 36 -0.40 4.19 -6.04
CA VAL A 36 -1.23 3.52 -5.01
C VAL A 36 -2.69 3.92 -5.14
N CYS A 37 -3.01 5.19 -5.38
CA CYS A 37 -4.37 5.66 -5.63
C CYS A 37 -4.95 5.06 -6.92
N GLU A 38 -4.15 4.94 -7.99
CA GLU A 38 -4.55 4.31 -9.24
C GLU A 38 -4.96 2.84 -9.02
N ILE A 39 -4.10 2.05 -8.36
CA ILE A 39 -4.39 0.65 -8.03
C ILE A 39 -5.62 0.55 -7.11
N ALA A 40 -5.76 1.42 -6.10
CA ALA A 40 -6.91 1.43 -5.22
C ALA A 40 -8.23 1.64 -5.99
N ASN A 41 -8.27 2.60 -6.92
CA ASN A 41 -9.43 2.87 -7.75
C ASN A 41 -9.79 1.68 -8.64
N VAL A 42 -8.79 1.07 -9.28
CA VAL A 42 -8.97 -0.14 -10.10
C VAL A 42 -9.53 -1.28 -9.25
N LEU A 43 -8.91 -1.57 -8.10
CA LEU A 43 -9.35 -2.66 -7.23
C LEU A 43 -10.76 -2.42 -6.67
N THR A 44 -11.11 -1.17 -6.36
CA THR A 44 -12.47 -0.81 -5.95
C THR A 44 -13.49 -1.09 -7.07
N SER A 45 -13.15 -0.82 -8.33
CA SER A 45 -14.04 -1.11 -9.47
C SER A 45 -14.19 -2.60 -9.76
N VAL A 46 -13.17 -3.39 -9.48
CA VAL A 46 -13.14 -4.85 -9.67
C VAL A 46 -13.94 -5.59 -8.59
N GLN A 47 -14.14 -4.98 -7.42
CA GLN A 47 -14.86 -5.54 -6.27
C GLN A 47 -14.37 -6.94 -5.86
N PRO A 48 -13.09 -7.10 -5.47
CA PRO A 48 -12.53 -8.39 -5.12
C PRO A 48 -13.14 -8.94 -3.82
N GLU A 49 -13.29 -10.27 -3.74
CA GLU A 49 -13.62 -10.95 -2.49
C GLU A 49 -12.45 -10.92 -1.50
N ILE A 50 -11.23 -11.03 -2.01
CA ILE A 50 -10.01 -11.04 -1.21
C ILE A 50 -8.86 -10.41 -2.00
N ILE A 51 -8.07 -9.57 -1.35
CA ILE A 51 -6.78 -9.07 -1.83
C ILE A 51 -5.69 -9.64 -0.92
N VAL A 52 -4.82 -10.49 -1.45
CA VAL A 52 -3.69 -11.06 -0.71
C VAL A 52 -2.44 -10.22 -0.91
N ILE A 53 -1.80 -9.88 0.20
CA ILE A 53 -0.51 -9.17 0.28
C ILE A 53 0.47 -10.02 1.07
N GLU A 54 1.68 -10.25 0.54
CA GLU A 54 2.75 -10.91 1.30
C GLU A 54 3.38 -9.92 2.28
N ALA A 55 3.47 -10.32 3.55
CA ALA A 55 4.17 -9.55 4.57
C ALA A 55 5.70 -9.58 4.32
N GLN A 56 6.29 -8.42 4.03
CA GLN A 56 7.69 -8.27 3.64
C GLN A 56 8.53 -7.49 4.68
N GLY A 57 8.01 -7.31 5.89
CA GLY A 57 8.72 -6.63 6.98
C GLY A 57 8.47 -5.13 7.06
N GLY A 58 7.45 -4.62 6.37
CA GLY A 58 6.95 -3.26 6.54
C GLY A 58 6.96 -2.38 5.29
N ILE A 59 7.57 -2.82 4.18
CA ILE A 59 7.52 -2.07 2.91
C ILE A 59 6.09 -1.94 2.37
N GLU A 60 5.24 -2.89 2.69
CA GLU A 60 3.83 -2.96 2.31
C GLU A 60 2.91 -2.05 3.14
N LEU A 61 3.33 -1.61 4.33
CA LEU A 61 2.47 -0.88 5.27
C LEU A 61 1.90 0.43 4.73
N PRO A 62 2.67 1.30 4.06
CA PRO A 62 2.12 2.54 3.51
C PRO A 62 1.04 2.30 2.45
N VAL A 63 1.23 1.27 1.60
CA VAL A 63 0.26 0.86 0.58
C VAL A 63 -0.98 0.28 1.24
N ALA A 64 -0.79 -0.66 2.18
CA ALA A 64 -1.86 -1.27 2.94
C ALA A 64 -2.70 -0.23 3.70
N GLY A 65 -2.05 0.76 4.32
CA GLY A 65 -2.73 1.89 4.98
C GLY A 65 -3.62 2.69 4.02
N THR A 66 -3.19 2.91 2.78
CA THR A 66 -4.01 3.58 1.78
C THR A 66 -5.18 2.69 1.32
N LEU A 67 -4.93 1.41 1.01
CA LEU A 67 -5.97 0.48 0.58
C LEU A 67 -7.00 0.24 1.70
N ALA A 68 -6.57 0.21 2.95
CA ALA A 68 -7.43 0.06 4.12
C ALA A 68 -8.48 1.19 4.22
N THR A 69 -8.11 2.42 3.84
CA THR A 69 -9.05 3.56 3.87
C THR A 69 -10.14 3.48 2.81
N THR A 70 -10.02 2.59 1.82
CA THR A 70 -11.04 2.35 0.78
C THR A 70 -12.00 1.21 1.11
N GLY A 71 -11.83 0.54 2.26
CA GLY A 71 -12.66 -0.59 2.67
C GLY A 71 -12.42 -1.88 1.90
N LEU A 72 -11.31 -1.99 1.16
CA LEU A 72 -10.96 -3.19 0.40
C LEU A 72 -10.63 -4.38 1.30
N PRO A 73 -11.02 -5.61 0.92
CA PRO A 73 -10.86 -6.82 1.74
C PRO A 73 -9.41 -7.33 1.70
N LEU A 74 -8.56 -6.82 2.58
CA LEU A 74 -7.15 -7.17 2.65
C LEU A 74 -6.89 -8.40 3.53
N ALA A 75 -6.02 -9.29 3.07
CA ALA A 75 -5.50 -10.41 3.83
C ALA A 75 -3.97 -10.47 3.72
N PHE A 76 -3.27 -10.44 4.86
CA PHE A 76 -1.82 -10.57 4.90
C PHE A 76 -1.43 -12.03 5.08
N VAL A 77 -0.45 -12.46 4.30
CA VAL A 77 0.08 -13.82 4.35
C VAL A 77 1.59 -13.80 4.56
N SER A 78 2.09 -14.77 5.31
CA SER A 78 3.53 -14.88 5.54
C SER A 78 4.25 -15.39 4.29
N ARG A 79 5.51 -14.95 4.11
CA ARG A 79 6.40 -15.48 3.07
C ARG A 79 6.53 -16.99 3.10
N ARG A 80 6.46 -17.60 4.29
CA ARG A 80 6.49 -19.06 4.46
C ARG A 80 5.29 -19.70 3.80
N ASN A 81 4.08 -19.21 4.08
CA ASN A 81 2.83 -19.76 3.52
C ASN A 81 2.83 -19.68 1.99
N VAL A 82 3.27 -18.53 1.43
CA VAL A 82 3.38 -18.35 -0.03
C VAL A 82 4.37 -19.32 -0.65
N ARG A 83 5.54 -19.56 -0.03
CA ARG A 83 6.52 -20.54 -0.52
C ARG A 83 6.00 -21.98 -0.46
N GLU A 84 5.33 -22.37 0.62
CA GLU A 84 4.74 -23.71 0.77
C GLU A 84 3.66 -23.92 -0.29
N PHE A 85 2.81 -22.92 -0.52
CA PHE A 85 1.81 -22.95 -1.56
C PHE A 85 2.44 -23.05 -2.96
N ALA A 86 3.45 -22.24 -3.28
CA ALA A 86 4.14 -22.29 -4.57
C ALA A 86 4.68 -23.69 -4.88
N ARG A 87 5.23 -24.38 -3.87
CA ARG A 87 5.70 -25.76 -4.01
C ARG A 87 4.54 -26.74 -4.25
N SER A 88 3.43 -26.59 -3.53
CA SER A 88 2.27 -27.48 -3.64
C SER A 88 1.58 -27.42 -4.99
N VAL A 89 1.54 -26.23 -5.61
CA VAL A 89 0.93 -26.04 -6.94
C VAL A 89 1.92 -26.18 -8.10
N GLY A 90 3.18 -26.53 -7.80
CA GLY A 90 4.24 -26.69 -8.81
C GLY A 90 4.49 -25.39 -9.59
N ALA A 91 4.36 -24.22 -8.93
CA ALA A 91 4.56 -22.94 -9.57
C ALA A 91 5.99 -22.83 -10.10
N ARG A 92 6.14 -22.75 -11.44
CA ARG A 92 7.41 -22.52 -12.12
C ARG A 92 7.60 -21.02 -12.31
N GLY A 93 8.85 -20.56 -12.45
CA GLY A 93 9.26 -19.17 -12.42
C GLY A 93 8.80 -18.26 -13.57
N ASP A 94 7.85 -18.68 -14.39
CA ASP A 94 7.25 -17.93 -15.49
C ASP A 94 6.04 -17.07 -15.07
N ARG A 95 5.52 -17.26 -13.84
CA ARG A 95 4.43 -16.44 -13.29
C ARG A 95 4.96 -15.29 -12.46
N SER A 96 4.33 -14.12 -12.56
CA SER A 96 4.64 -13.00 -11.66
C SER A 96 4.25 -13.35 -10.22
N HIS A 97 4.89 -12.68 -9.24
CA HIS A 97 4.56 -12.90 -7.83
C HIS A 97 3.11 -12.52 -7.51
N ALA A 98 2.60 -11.45 -8.13
CA ALA A 98 1.19 -11.06 -8.02
C ALA A 98 0.22 -12.16 -8.50
N GLU A 99 0.56 -12.87 -9.60
CA GLU A 99 -0.26 -14.01 -10.08
C GLU A 99 -0.23 -15.19 -9.11
N LEU A 100 0.90 -15.45 -8.46
CA LEU A 100 1.01 -16.47 -7.43
C LEU A 100 0.15 -16.12 -6.21
N LEU A 101 0.18 -14.86 -5.78
CA LEU A 101 -0.65 -14.37 -4.67
C LEU A 101 -2.15 -14.41 -5.03
N ALA A 102 -2.54 -14.06 -6.26
CA ALA A 102 -3.92 -14.20 -6.72
C ALA A 102 -4.39 -15.66 -6.72
N HIS A 103 -3.52 -16.58 -7.12
CA HIS A 103 -3.80 -18.02 -7.08
C HIS A 103 -3.91 -18.53 -5.63
N PHE A 104 -3.05 -18.02 -4.74
CA PHE A 104 -3.16 -18.28 -3.31
C PHE A 104 -4.51 -17.77 -2.76
N ALA A 105 -4.92 -16.54 -3.11
CA ALA A 105 -6.19 -15.96 -2.69
C ALA A 105 -7.39 -16.84 -3.09
N GLU A 106 -7.39 -17.34 -4.33
CA GLU A 106 -8.47 -18.17 -4.89
C GLU A 106 -8.59 -19.52 -4.20
N LEU A 107 -7.47 -20.23 -3.98
CA LEU A 107 -7.47 -21.61 -3.46
C LEU A 107 -7.43 -21.68 -1.94
N ALA A 108 -6.61 -20.86 -1.29
CA ALA A 108 -6.43 -20.90 0.16
C ALA A 108 -7.49 -20.08 0.91
N ARG A 109 -8.09 -19.07 0.25
CA ARG A 109 -9.10 -18.17 0.80
C ARG A 109 -8.77 -17.71 2.23
N PRO A 110 -7.62 -17.03 2.41
CA PRO A 110 -7.23 -16.59 3.74
C PRO A 110 -8.31 -15.69 4.34
N GLU A 111 -8.41 -15.72 5.67
CA GLU A 111 -9.37 -14.91 6.39
C GLU A 111 -9.13 -13.43 6.15
N VAL A 112 -10.16 -12.74 5.67
CA VAL A 112 -10.18 -11.27 5.59
C VAL A 112 -10.60 -10.75 6.96
N ARG A 113 -9.70 -10.01 7.62
CA ARG A 113 -10.01 -9.41 8.92
C ARG A 113 -10.46 -7.97 8.72
N PRO A 114 -11.69 -7.61 9.09
CA PRO A 114 -12.17 -6.24 8.97
C PRO A 114 -11.33 -5.31 9.84
N ILE A 115 -11.00 -4.14 9.29
CA ILE A 115 -10.33 -3.09 10.04
C ILE A 115 -11.42 -2.35 10.83
N PRO A 116 -11.26 -2.13 12.15
CA PRO A 116 -12.18 -1.31 12.91
C PRO A 116 -12.32 0.11 12.32
N ASP A 117 -13.52 0.65 12.26
CA ASP A 117 -13.79 1.98 11.70
C ASP A 117 -12.90 3.07 12.33
N THR A 118 -12.64 2.97 13.65
CA THR A 118 -11.73 3.88 14.36
C THR A 118 -10.30 3.87 13.80
N VAL A 119 -9.79 2.73 13.36
CA VAL A 119 -8.46 2.62 12.74
C VAL A 119 -8.51 3.18 11.32
N VAL A 120 -9.59 2.95 10.60
CA VAL A 120 -9.80 3.53 9.25
C VAL A 120 -9.83 5.05 9.34
N GLU A 121 -10.61 5.62 10.29
CA GLU A 121 -10.68 7.07 10.52
C GLU A 121 -9.30 7.64 10.89
N GLN A 122 -8.56 6.98 11.79
CA GLN A 122 -7.20 7.38 12.15
C GLN A 122 -6.26 7.39 10.93
N LEU A 123 -6.27 6.33 10.12
CA LEU A 123 -5.45 6.24 8.92
C LEU A 123 -5.81 7.31 7.90
N GLN A 124 -7.09 7.60 7.71
CA GLN A 124 -7.56 8.66 6.81
C GLN A 124 -7.06 10.05 7.27
N ALA A 125 -7.14 10.33 8.57
CA ALA A 125 -6.65 11.60 9.14
C ALA A 125 -5.13 11.75 8.97
N LEU A 126 -4.37 10.68 9.26
CA LEU A 126 -2.91 10.66 9.10
C LEU A 126 -2.50 10.82 7.62
N LYS A 127 -3.16 10.13 6.70
CA LYS A 127 -2.90 10.26 5.24
C LYS A 127 -3.27 11.65 4.71
N THR A 128 -4.35 12.24 5.19
CA THR A 128 -4.72 13.61 4.85
C THR A 128 -3.64 14.58 5.30
N ARG A 129 -3.18 14.44 6.54
CA ARG A 129 -2.09 15.27 7.09
C ARG A 129 -0.78 15.09 6.33
N GLN A 130 -0.43 13.88 5.96
CA GLN A 130 0.75 13.59 5.14
C GLN A 130 0.70 14.36 3.80
N ARG A 131 -0.43 14.34 3.12
CA ARG A 131 -0.63 15.05 1.85
C ARG A 131 -0.49 16.57 2.02
N GLU A 132 -1.06 17.13 3.08
CA GLU A 132 -0.92 18.57 3.40
C GLU A 132 0.56 18.95 3.57
N LEU A 133 1.32 18.19 4.36
CA LEU A 133 2.74 18.45 4.60
C LEU A 133 3.58 18.30 3.32
N LEU A 134 3.28 17.33 2.46
CA LEU A 134 3.93 17.17 1.15
C LEU A 134 3.68 18.38 0.24
N ASN A 135 2.45 18.89 0.22
CA ASN A 135 2.12 20.10 -0.55
C ASN A 135 2.91 21.32 -0.05
N ILE A 136 2.98 21.52 1.28
CA ILE A 136 3.77 22.61 1.89
C ILE A 136 5.25 22.44 1.54
N LEU A 137 5.80 21.23 1.65
CA LEU A 137 7.19 20.93 1.33
C LEU A 137 7.51 21.25 -0.13
N THR A 138 6.61 20.91 -1.05
CA THR A 138 6.75 21.21 -2.48
C THR A 138 6.79 22.73 -2.72
N LEU A 139 5.91 23.47 -2.07
CA LEU A 139 5.91 24.94 -2.13
C LEU A 139 7.20 25.54 -1.56
N GLU A 140 7.68 25.07 -0.41
CA GLU A 140 8.93 25.56 0.18
C GLU A 140 10.14 25.25 -0.71
N ARG A 141 10.21 24.05 -1.30
CA ARG A 141 11.27 23.70 -2.25
C ARG A 141 11.26 24.60 -3.49
N SER A 142 10.11 24.98 -4.01
CA SER A 142 10.01 25.89 -5.16
C SER A 142 10.52 27.31 -4.83
N ARG A 143 10.47 27.74 -3.55
CA ARG A 143 10.94 29.05 -3.07
C ARG A 143 12.46 29.09 -2.86
N LEU A 144 13.17 27.96 -2.88
CA LEU A 144 14.64 27.94 -2.72
C LEU A 144 15.40 28.72 -3.79
N ASN A 145 14.79 29.07 -4.92
CA ASN A 145 15.41 29.84 -5.99
C ASN A 145 15.65 31.34 -5.64
N THR A 146 15.27 31.79 -4.43
CA THR A 146 15.60 33.15 -3.97
C THR A 146 17.11 33.34 -3.84
N ARG A 147 17.60 34.53 -4.25
CA ARG A 147 19.02 34.93 -4.13
C ARG A 147 19.37 35.51 -2.75
N VAL A 148 18.39 35.70 -1.88
CA VAL A 148 18.56 36.35 -0.56
C VAL A 148 18.96 35.30 0.48
N THR A 149 20.23 35.24 0.88
CA THR A 149 20.82 34.25 1.76
C THR A 149 20.09 34.04 3.10
N PRO A 150 19.67 35.08 3.85
CA PRO A 150 18.92 34.91 5.08
C PRO A 150 17.58 34.17 4.86
N VAL A 151 16.89 34.50 3.76
CA VAL A 151 15.61 33.85 3.37
C VAL A 151 15.84 32.42 2.97
N GLN A 152 16.88 32.11 2.20
CA GLN A 152 17.24 30.73 1.87
C GLN A 152 17.51 29.87 3.13
N ARG A 153 18.19 30.43 4.12
CA ARG A 153 18.47 29.71 5.38
C ARG A 153 17.18 29.37 6.11
N ASN A 154 16.25 30.32 6.18
CA ASN A 154 14.94 30.11 6.82
C ASN A 154 14.14 29.04 6.09
N ILE A 155 14.07 29.08 4.74
CA ILE A 155 13.38 28.08 3.92
C ILE A 155 13.99 26.70 4.13
N ARG A 156 15.31 26.55 4.11
CA ARG A 156 15.99 25.26 4.35
C ARG A 156 15.67 24.70 5.73
N SER A 157 15.65 25.56 6.76
CA SER A 157 15.26 25.14 8.11
C SER A 157 13.83 24.62 8.17
N HIS A 158 12.91 25.29 7.47
CA HIS A 158 11.50 24.86 7.39
C HIS A 158 11.35 23.56 6.59
N ILE A 159 12.06 23.39 5.48
CA ILE A 159 12.11 22.14 4.72
C ILE A 159 12.56 20.99 5.61
N TYR A 160 13.68 21.16 6.34
CA TYR A 160 14.18 20.12 7.28
C TYR A 160 13.12 19.74 8.34
N TYR A 161 12.42 20.73 8.89
CA TYR A 161 11.35 20.51 9.86
C TYR A 161 10.19 19.69 9.24
N LEU A 162 9.77 20.05 8.02
CA LEU A 162 8.71 19.33 7.30
C LEU A 162 9.09 17.91 6.98
N GLU A 163 10.31 17.65 6.52
CA GLU A 163 10.83 16.32 6.23
C GLU A 163 10.85 15.44 7.49
N LYS A 164 11.25 16.01 8.63
CA LYS A 164 11.23 15.31 9.91
C LYS A 164 9.81 14.95 10.36
N ASN A 165 8.87 15.88 10.22
CA ASN A 165 7.46 15.60 10.54
C ASN A 165 6.85 14.54 9.61
N LEU A 166 7.18 14.56 8.32
CA LEU A 166 6.74 13.53 7.38
C LEU A 166 7.26 12.14 7.75
N ALA A 167 8.52 12.06 8.20
CA ALA A 167 9.08 10.79 8.67
C ALA A 167 8.37 10.26 9.92
N SER A 168 8.08 11.13 10.91
CA SER A 168 7.30 10.77 12.10
C SER A 168 5.91 10.28 11.74
N LEU A 169 5.21 11.02 10.87
CA LEU A 169 3.87 10.69 10.44
C LEU A 169 3.81 9.35 9.67
N SER A 170 4.85 9.06 8.87
CA SER A 170 4.96 7.78 8.18
C SER A 170 5.11 6.63 9.16
N GLU A 171 5.86 6.81 10.26
CA GLU A 171 5.96 5.79 11.30
C GLU A 171 4.66 5.61 12.07
N GLU A 172 3.91 6.68 12.35
CA GLU A 172 2.58 6.59 12.95
C GLU A 172 1.59 5.81 12.09
N ILE A 173 1.59 6.04 10.76
CA ILE A 173 0.80 5.27 9.80
C ILE A 173 1.20 3.79 9.86
N ASN A 174 2.49 3.49 9.84
CA ASN A 174 2.99 2.11 9.92
C ASN A 174 2.57 1.42 11.22
N GLN A 175 2.62 2.13 12.36
CA GLN A 175 2.17 1.61 13.65
C GLN A 175 0.67 1.35 13.68
N ALA A 176 -0.14 2.27 13.14
CA ALA A 176 -1.59 2.10 13.05
C ALA A 176 -1.97 0.85 12.24
N VAL A 177 -1.29 0.58 11.12
CA VAL A 177 -1.49 -0.64 10.33
C VAL A 177 -1.05 -1.89 11.10
N ARG A 178 0.16 -1.87 11.71
CA ARG A 178 0.67 -3.03 12.47
C ARG A 178 -0.17 -3.39 13.68
N SER A 179 -0.77 -2.39 14.34
CA SER A 179 -1.65 -2.62 15.50
C SER A 179 -3.06 -3.06 15.10
N SER A 180 -3.41 -2.97 13.83
CA SER A 180 -4.73 -3.36 13.33
C SER A 180 -4.88 -4.88 13.21
N SER A 181 -6.14 -5.34 13.19
CA SER A 181 -6.50 -6.75 13.06
C SER A 181 -6.04 -7.41 11.75
N ILE A 182 -5.75 -6.61 10.73
CA ILE A 182 -5.27 -7.13 9.44
C ILE A 182 -3.84 -7.66 9.49
N TRP A 183 -3.03 -7.21 10.48
CA TRP A 183 -1.63 -7.57 10.60
C TRP A 183 -1.40 -8.75 11.56
N GLN A 184 -2.32 -8.99 12.47
CA GLN A 184 -2.27 -10.09 13.45
C GLN A 184 -2.77 -11.41 12.86
#